data_8a3878f948b9f701967e79274ada03b7
#
_entry.id   8a3878f948b9f701967e79274ada03b7
#
_cell.length_a   1.000
_cell.length_b   1.000
_cell.length_c   1.000
_cell.angle_alpha   90.00
_cell.angle_beta   90.00
_cell.angle_gamma   90.00
#
_symmetry.space_group_name_H-M   'P 1'
#
loop_
_entity.id
_entity.type
_entity.pdbx_description
1 polymer ?
#
loop_
_entity_poly.entity_id
_entity_poly.type
_entity_poly.pdbx_seq_one_letter_code
_entity_poly.pdbx_strand_id
1 'polypeptide(L)' 'MKEQMEARLAALKAEYQEGLKMKADWETKLADLEQTLLRIAGAIQVLEEMLAEME' A
#
# COMPACT_ATOMS: atom_id res chain seq x y z
N MET A 1 -16.37 16.44 -33.76
CA MET A 1 -16.10 16.91 -32.37
C MET A 1 -16.75 16.04 -31.32
N LYS A 2 -18.01 15.73 -31.48
CA LYS A 2 -18.71 14.87 -30.50
C LYS A 2 -18.03 13.50 -30.33
N GLU A 3 -17.67 12.88 -31.45
CA GLU A 3 -17.03 11.55 -31.42
C GLU A 3 -15.67 11.58 -30.75
N GLN A 4 -14.91 12.66 -30.95
CA GLN A 4 -13.60 12.84 -30.34
C GLN A 4 -13.74 13.03 -28.82
N MET A 5 -14.75 13.78 -28.41
CA MET A 5 -15.03 13.99 -26.99
C MET A 5 -15.48 12.71 -26.31
N GLU A 6 -16.32 11.93 -26.99
CA GLU A 6 -16.77 10.64 -26.46
C GLU A 6 -15.62 9.65 -26.31
N ALA A 7 -14.71 9.62 -27.31
CA ALA A 7 -13.53 8.77 -27.24
C ALA A 7 -12.61 9.18 -26.11
N ARG A 8 -12.43 10.49 -25.93
CA ARG A 8 -11.60 11.00 -24.85
C ARG A 8 -12.21 10.70 -23.48
N LEU A 9 -13.52 10.84 -23.38
CA LEU A 9 -14.23 10.52 -22.14
C LEU A 9 -14.07 9.04 -21.78
N ALA A 10 -14.21 8.14 -22.77
CA ALA A 10 -14.05 6.71 -22.53
C ALA A 10 -12.63 6.38 -22.05
N ALA A 11 -11.62 7.01 -22.68
CA ALA A 11 -10.23 6.81 -22.29
C ALA A 11 -9.98 7.28 -20.86
N LEU A 12 -10.51 8.45 -20.49
CA LEU A 12 -10.34 8.98 -19.14
C LEU A 12 -11.05 8.13 -18.09
N LYS A 13 -12.21 7.61 -18.41
CA LYS A 13 -12.93 6.71 -17.51
C LYS A 13 -12.14 5.43 -17.27
N ALA A 14 -11.52 4.89 -18.34
CA ALA A 14 -10.69 3.69 -18.22
C ALA A 14 -9.47 3.96 -17.35
N GLU A 15 -8.80 5.09 -17.54
CA GLU A 15 -7.67 5.49 -16.72
C GLU A 15 -8.05 5.66 -15.25
N TYR A 16 -9.21 6.26 -15.03
CA TYR A 16 -9.72 6.46 -13.67
C TYR A 16 -9.96 5.13 -12.96
N GLN A 17 -10.62 4.19 -13.65
CA GLN A 17 -10.88 2.86 -13.08
C GLN A 17 -9.60 2.11 -12.80
N GLU A 18 -8.62 2.20 -13.69
CA GLU A 18 -7.32 1.58 -13.49
C GLU A 18 -6.60 2.20 -12.29
N GLY A 19 -6.67 3.52 -12.16
CA GLY A 19 -6.10 4.21 -11.02
C GLY A 19 -6.73 3.80 -9.70
N LEU A 20 -8.04 3.60 -9.67
CA LEU A 20 -8.73 3.13 -8.48
C LEU A 20 -8.28 1.74 -8.05
N LYS A 21 -8.05 0.84 -9.03
CA LYS A 21 -7.54 -0.50 -8.75
C LYS A 21 -6.14 -0.43 -8.17
N MET A 22 -5.28 0.39 -8.76
CA MET A 22 -3.92 0.57 -8.29
C MET A 22 -3.91 1.13 -6.86
N LYS A 23 -4.78 2.09 -6.60
CA LYS A 23 -4.88 2.68 -5.27
C LYS A 23 -5.26 1.61 -4.23
N ALA A 24 -6.24 0.77 -4.55
CA ALA A 24 -6.66 -0.29 -3.64
C ALA A 24 -5.53 -1.28 -3.38
N ASP A 25 -4.77 -1.66 -4.42
CA ASP A 25 -3.62 -2.55 -4.29
C ASP A 25 -2.53 -1.93 -3.40
N TRP A 26 -2.25 -0.66 -3.59
CA TRP A 26 -1.26 0.05 -2.77
C TRP A 26 -1.67 0.14 -1.31
N GLU A 27 -2.96 0.36 -1.05
CA GLU A 27 -3.50 0.41 0.30
C GLU A 27 -3.34 -0.95 1.01
N THR A 28 -3.60 -2.04 0.28
CA THR A 28 -3.42 -3.39 0.81
C THR A 28 -1.94 -3.66 1.13
N LYS A 29 -1.05 -3.28 0.21
CA LYS A 29 0.39 -3.45 0.42
C LYS A 29 0.89 -2.64 1.60
N LEU A 30 0.36 -1.43 1.77
CA LEU A 30 0.72 -0.59 2.89
C LEU A 30 0.30 -1.22 4.21
N ALA A 31 -0.93 -1.73 4.29
CA ALA A 31 -1.42 -2.39 5.48
C ALA A 31 -0.58 -3.62 5.84
N ASP A 32 -0.22 -4.42 4.84
CA ASP A 32 0.62 -5.60 5.05
C ASP A 32 2.00 -5.21 5.55
N LEU A 33 2.57 -4.15 4.98
CA LEU A 33 3.87 -3.65 5.40
C LEU A 33 3.83 -3.14 6.84
N GLU A 34 2.78 -2.42 7.21
CA GLU A 34 2.61 -1.93 8.57
C GLU A 34 2.59 -3.08 9.58
N GLN A 35 1.87 -4.16 9.28
CA GLN A 35 1.83 -5.35 10.14
C GLN A 35 3.21 -6.00 10.26
N THR A 36 3.92 -6.09 9.14
CA THR A 36 5.28 -6.64 9.13
C THR A 36 6.21 -5.81 10.00
N LEU A 37 6.13 -4.49 9.88
CA LEU A 37 6.97 -3.59 10.67
C LEU A 37 6.67 -3.71 12.17
N LEU A 38 5.41 -3.84 12.54
CA LEU A 38 5.03 -4.02 13.94
C LEU A 38 5.59 -5.32 14.51
N ARG A 39 5.54 -6.40 13.72
CA ARG A 39 6.07 -7.69 14.15
C ARG A 39 7.59 -7.61 14.34
N ILE A 40 8.28 -6.98 13.41
CA ILE A 40 9.74 -6.82 13.49
C ILE A 40 10.10 -5.95 14.68
N ALA A 41 9.39 -4.85 14.89
CA ALA A 41 9.63 -3.96 16.03
C ALA A 41 9.46 -4.70 17.35
N GLY A 42 8.44 -5.55 17.46
CA GLY A 42 8.23 -6.36 18.64
C GLY A 42 9.37 -7.35 18.88
N ALA A 43 9.87 -7.99 17.82
CA ALA A 43 10.98 -8.90 17.92
C ALA A 43 12.26 -8.19 18.36
N ILE A 44 12.51 -7.01 17.82
CA ILE A 44 13.67 -6.20 18.22
C ILE A 44 13.58 -5.86 19.70
N GLN A 45 12.43 -5.41 20.15
CA GLN A 45 12.22 -5.04 21.54
C GLN A 45 12.51 -6.21 22.48
N VAL A 46 11.99 -7.39 22.17
CA VAL A 46 12.20 -8.59 22.99
C VAL A 46 13.69 -8.93 23.06
N LEU A 47 14.39 -8.89 21.94
CA LEU A 47 15.82 -9.20 21.90
C LEU A 47 16.65 -8.17 22.66
N GLU A 48 16.29 -6.90 22.58
CA GLU A 48 16.96 -5.86 23.34
C GLU A 48 16.78 -6.06 24.84
N GLU A 49 15.58 -6.43 25.27
CA GLU A 49 15.31 -6.72 26.68
C GLU A 49 16.10 -7.92 27.16
N MET A 50 16.19 -8.97 26.36
CA MET A 50 16.96 -10.17 26.72
C MET A 50 18.46 -9.86 26.83
N LEU A 51 18.99 -9.07 25.89
CA LEU A 51 20.38 -8.67 25.94
C LEU A 51 20.69 -7.81 27.16
N ALA A 52 19.78 -6.92 27.52
CA ALA A 52 19.93 -6.07 28.71
C ALA A 52 19.98 -6.93 29.98
N GLU A 53 19.17 -7.99 30.05
CA GLU A 53 19.17 -8.89 31.21
C GLU A 53 20.45 -9.70 31.32
N MET A 54 21.12 -9.95 30.21
CA MET A 54 22.37 -10.71 30.19
C MET A 54 23.56 -9.89 30.63
N GLU A 55 23.46 -8.57 30.57
CA GLU A 55 24.52 -7.67 31.01
C GLU A 55 24.45 -7.48 32.54
#